data_7ec84b0b6e476bbb0f48570fa8f4f8b4
#
_entry.id   7ec84b0b6e476bbb0f48570fa8f4f8b4
#
_cell.length_a   1.000
_cell.length_b   1.000
_cell.length_c   1.000
_cell.angle_alpha   90.00
_cell.angle_beta   90.00
_cell.angle_gamma   90.00
#
_symmetry.space_group_name_H-M   'P 1'
#
loop_
_entity.id
_entity.type
_entity.pdbx_description
1 polymer ?
#
loop_
_entity_poly.entity_id
_entity_poly.type
_entity_poly.pdbx_seq_one_letter_code
_entity_poly.pdbx_strand_id
1 'polypeptide(L)'
;MIHFKPHNMAIKSVFLILIISMFFACSSLEKKQNQPKEEFKTIGYVAGYENFDPAKIDANKLTHVNYAFANIIDGNVQFELATDKAKIESIMALKKQNPDLKVLYSIGGWVWSDQFSNIAAYAESREKFAKSAVKLLKVYGFDGIDIDWEFPGQRAEDNAFRPSDKENFTLLLGELRKQLEIETKVDNKHYLLTIAAGADQEYINHTDLKKAHQYLDFINLMCYDFYNGWFYQTGHHANLYPSKEEKFGGNSISESVDKFLKEGVPANKLILGIPFYGRKWEKVTATNNGLYQSALTGSSIVASWEIAAELKSGKFQELYDDSAKASYLWNAQDNIFISYETPKEIALKAAFIKQKKLGGAMFWEYSLDNNQELLNTLYLSGNKTKASLK
;
A
#
# COMPACT_ATOMS: atom_id res chain seq x y z
N MET A 1 -27.07 -10.84 95.28
CA MET A 1 -25.92 -11.64 95.79
C MET A 1 -25.46 -12.54 94.61
N ILE A 2 -24.18 -12.54 94.42
CA ILE A 2 -23.34 -13.40 93.64
C ILE A 2 -22.99 -12.84 92.23
N HIS A 3 -21.75 -12.38 92.14
CA HIS A 3 -20.92 -12.05 91.01
C HIS A 3 -20.65 -13.25 90.08
N PHE A 4 -20.53 -13.01 88.82
CA PHE A 4 -19.51 -13.65 88.01
C PHE A 4 -18.97 -12.69 86.95
N LYS A 5 -17.63 -12.61 86.87
CA LYS A 5 -16.79 -11.79 85.99
C LYS A 5 -16.75 -12.38 84.55
N PRO A 6 -16.53 -11.56 83.55
CA PRO A 6 -16.18 -12.04 82.17
C PRO A 6 -14.67 -12.22 82.02
N HIS A 7 -14.26 -13.29 81.42
CA HIS A 7 -12.89 -13.45 80.99
C HIS A 7 -12.80 -14.03 79.56
N ASN A 8 -12.05 -13.31 78.72
CA ASN A 8 -11.32 -13.79 77.60
C ASN A 8 -12.06 -14.28 76.32
N MET A 9 -12.40 -13.30 75.48
CA MET A 9 -12.71 -13.56 74.09
C MET A 9 -12.11 -12.47 73.15
N ALA A 10 -10.81 -12.20 73.33
CA ALA A 10 -10.11 -11.15 72.54
C ALA A 10 -8.80 -11.58 71.85
N ILE A 11 -8.46 -12.87 71.82
CA ILE A 11 -7.16 -13.32 71.25
C ILE A 11 -7.29 -14.24 70.04
N LYS A 12 -8.49 -14.66 69.64
CA LYS A 12 -8.65 -15.54 68.48
C LYS A 12 -9.01 -14.86 67.12
N SER A 13 -9.28 -13.54 67.10
CA SER A 13 -9.70 -12.82 65.92
C SER A 13 -8.55 -12.10 65.16
N VAL A 14 -7.35 -12.01 65.77
CA VAL A 14 -6.21 -11.30 65.18
C VAL A 14 -5.36 -12.24 64.27
N PHE A 15 -5.43 -13.55 64.49
CA PHE A 15 -4.64 -14.52 63.67
C PHE A 15 -5.33 -14.93 62.34
N LEU A 16 -6.62 -14.66 62.19
CA LEU A 16 -7.34 -15.05 60.95
C LEU A 16 -7.31 -13.95 59.88
N ILE A 17 -6.97 -12.71 60.23
CA ILE A 17 -6.89 -11.58 59.29
C ILE A 17 -5.51 -11.52 58.62
N LEU A 18 -4.46 -12.08 59.23
CA LEU A 18 -3.10 -12.08 58.66
C LEU A 18 -2.85 -13.20 57.62
N ILE A 19 -3.71 -14.21 57.54
CA ILE A 19 -3.57 -15.30 56.55
C ILE A 19 -4.35 -15.00 55.25
N ILE A 20 -5.36 -14.12 55.29
CA ILE A 20 -6.13 -13.72 54.09
C ILE A 20 -5.41 -12.63 53.30
N SER A 21 -4.49 -11.86 53.90
CA SER A 21 -3.72 -10.84 53.19
C SER A 21 -2.48 -11.38 52.42
N MET A 22 -2.12 -12.65 52.59
CA MET A 22 -1.00 -13.29 51.83
C MET A 22 -1.44 -14.03 50.55
N PHE A 23 -2.74 -14.20 50.31
CA PHE A 23 -3.22 -14.85 49.10
C PHE A 23 -3.66 -13.88 47.97
N PHE A 24 -3.63 -12.55 48.23
CA PHE A 24 -3.97 -11.56 47.18
C PHE A 24 -2.75 -10.87 46.54
N ALA A 25 -1.53 -11.25 46.90
CA ALA A 25 -0.30 -10.65 46.35
C ALA A 25 0.38 -11.49 45.27
N CYS A 26 -0.30 -12.51 44.69
CA CYS A 26 0.31 -13.40 43.74
C CYS A 26 -0.59 -13.67 42.53
N SER A 27 -1.17 -12.63 41.88
CA SER A 27 -1.88 -12.79 40.61
C SER A 27 -1.94 -11.51 39.77
N SER A 28 -0.87 -10.74 39.73
CA SER A 28 -0.68 -9.73 38.69
C SER A 28 0.71 -9.81 38.06
N LEU A 29 1.16 -11.04 37.77
CA LEU A 29 2.04 -11.29 36.63
C LEU A 29 1.11 -11.32 35.41
N GLU A 30 0.72 -10.14 34.93
CA GLU A 30 0.25 -10.00 33.57
C GLU A 30 1.30 -10.66 32.70
N LYS A 31 0.98 -11.86 32.19
CA LYS A 31 1.62 -12.37 31.00
C LYS A 31 1.46 -11.26 29.95
N LYS A 32 2.50 -10.46 29.71
CA LYS A 32 2.64 -9.76 28.45
C LYS A 32 2.46 -10.85 27.39
N GLN A 33 1.25 -10.99 26.88
CA GLN A 33 1.04 -11.72 25.65
C GLN A 33 1.99 -11.05 24.67
N ASN A 34 3.03 -11.80 24.27
CA ASN A 34 3.80 -11.46 23.08
C ASN A 34 2.76 -11.41 21.95
N GLN A 35 2.18 -10.24 21.70
CA GLN A 35 1.48 -10.02 20.43
C GLN A 35 2.53 -10.31 19.36
N PRO A 36 2.23 -11.16 18.37
CA PRO A 36 3.13 -11.39 17.27
C PRO A 36 3.51 -10.02 16.73
N LYS A 37 4.81 -9.75 16.64
CA LYS A 37 5.31 -8.50 16.08
C LYS A 37 4.76 -8.42 14.67
N GLU A 38 3.87 -7.45 14.41
CA GLU A 38 3.35 -7.26 13.06
C GLU A 38 4.52 -7.11 12.09
N GLU A 39 4.57 -8.01 11.13
CA GLU A 39 5.63 -8.07 10.13
C GLU A 39 5.48 -6.90 9.17
N PHE A 40 6.59 -6.21 8.87
CA PHE A 40 6.62 -5.16 7.85
C PHE A 40 6.36 -5.79 6.47
N LYS A 41 5.21 -5.48 5.87
CA LYS A 41 4.89 -6.00 4.54
C LYS A 41 5.72 -5.28 3.48
N THR A 42 6.35 -6.06 2.60
CA THR A 42 7.00 -5.57 1.39
C THR A 42 6.27 -6.18 0.20
N ILE A 43 5.51 -5.37 -0.53
CA ILE A 43 4.60 -5.80 -1.57
C ILE A 43 5.09 -5.28 -2.92
N GLY A 44 5.37 -6.17 -3.87
CA GLY A 44 5.77 -5.79 -5.22
C GLY A 44 4.65 -6.00 -6.22
N TYR A 45 4.29 -4.96 -6.98
CA TYR A 45 3.51 -5.13 -8.19
C TYR A 45 4.41 -5.63 -9.32
N VAL A 46 3.89 -6.55 -10.12
CA VAL A 46 4.54 -7.08 -11.33
C VAL A 46 3.60 -6.87 -12.50
N ALA A 47 3.98 -6.01 -13.42
CA ALA A 47 3.17 -5.67 -14.58
C ALA A 47 3.21 -6.81 -15.62
N GLY A 48 2.09 -7.52 -15.79
CA GLY A 48 1.98 -8.64 -16.72
C GLY A 48 2.16 -8.27 -18.19
N TYR A 49 1.91 -7.02 -18.54
CA TYR A 49 2.13 -6.49 -19.91
C TYR A 49 3.60 -6.14 -20.17
N GLU A 50 4.42 -6.01 -19.14
CA GLU A 50 5.86 -5.77 -19.28
C GLU A 50 6.64 -7.07 -19.44
N ASN A 51 7.84 -6.97 -20.02
CA ASN A 51 8.79 -8.07 -20.05
C ASN A 51 9.61 -8.07 -18.76
N PHE A 52 9.35 -9.00 -17.90
CA PHE A 52 10.15 -9.23 -16.68
C PHE A 52 10.78 -10.62 -16.71
N ASP A 53 11.95 -10.74 -16.09
CA ASP A 53 12.62 -12.02 -15.88
C ASP A 53 12.26 -12.54 -14.46
N PRO A 54 11.45 -13.61 -14.35
CA PRO A 54 11.07 -14.16 -13.04
C PRO A 54 12.26 -14.60 -12.20
N ALA A 55 13.38 -14.99 -12.82
CA ALA A 55 14.59 -15.38 -12.12
C ALA A 55 15.28 -14.22 -11.38
N LYS A 56 14.96 -12.99 -11.75
CA LYS A 56 15.47 -11.80 -11.07
C LYS A 56 14.63 -11.40 -9.87
N ILE A 57 13.43 -11.96 -9.70
CA ILE A 57 12.57 -11.64 -8.56
C ILE A 57 13.13 -12.33 -7.31
N ASP A 58 13.67 -11.55 -6.39
CA ASP A 58 14.14 -12.05 -5.09
C ASP A 58 12.95 -12.21 -4.13
N ALA A 59 12.34 -13.39 -4.16
CA ALA A 59 11.17 -13.71 -3.35
C ALA A 59 11.41 -13.55 -1.83
N ASN A 60 12.67 -13.65 -1.37
CA ASN A 60 13.00 -13.51 0.06
C ASN A 60 12.96 -12.06 0.55
N LYS A 61 12.90 -11.09 -0.36
CA LYS A 61 12.72 -9.67 -0.03
C LYS A 61 11.26 -9.23 -0.03
N LEU A 62 10.35 -10.10 -0.46
CA LEU A 62 8.94 -9.81 -0.61
C LEU A 62 8.10 -10.64 0.37
N THR A 63 7.06 -10.03 0.91
CA THR A 63 5.98 -10.73 1.62
C THR A 63 4.81 -11.02 0.70
N HIS A 64 4.59 -10.14 -0.29
CA HIS A 64 3.50 -10.26 -1.25
C HIS A 64 3.96 -9.88 -2.66
N VAL A 65 3.34 -10.51 -3.65
CA VAL A 65 3.41 -10.11 -5.06
C VAL A 65 1.99 -9.91 -5.57
N ASN A 66 1.73 -8.76 -6.20
CA ASN A 66 0.48 -8.49 -6.89
C ASN A 66 0.74 -8.55 -8.41
N TYR A 67 0.19 -9.55 -9.10
CA TYR A 67 0.24 -9.65 -10.55
C TYR A 67 -0.77 -8.68 -11.19
N ALA A 68 -0.33 -7.74 -11.96
CA ALA A 68 -1.13 -6.69 -12.57
C ALA A 68 -1.13 -6.85 -14.11
N PHE A 69 -2.26 -7.04 -14.81
CA PHE A 69 -3.63 -6.97 -14.30
C PHE A 69 -4.51 -8.07 -14.90
N ALA A 70 -5.63 -8.37 -14.26
CA ALA A 70 -6.78 -8.99 -14.90
C ALA A 70 -7.78 -7.91 -15.31
N ASN A 71 -8.53 -8.16 -16.40
CA ASN A 71 -9.55 -7.26 -16.94
C ASN A 71 -10.97 -7.74 -16.61
N ILE A 72 -11.96 -6.86 -16.82
CA ILE A 72 -13.40 -7.14 -16.68
C ILE A 72 -14.03 -7.17 -18.07
N ILE A 73 -14.34 -8.37 -18.56
CA ILE A 73 -14.94 -8.57 -19.88
C ILE A 73 -16.32 -9.22 -19.70
N ASP A 74 -17.35 -8.58 -20.23
CA ASP A 74 -18.74 -9.01 -20.09
C ASP A 74 -19.14 -9.30 -18.63
N GLY A 75 -18.59 -8.49 -17.70
CA GLY A 75 -18.83 -8.61 -16.26
C GLY A 75 -18.16 -9.80 -15.59
N ASN A 76 -17.20 -10.46 -16.25
CA ASN A 76 -16.35 -11.51 -15.69
C ASN A 76 -14.90 -11.06 -15.63
N VAL A 77 -14.18 -11.54 -14.62
CA VAL A 77 -12.74 -11.30 -14.49
C VAL A 77 -11.97 -12.34 -15.30
N GLN A 78 -11.03 -11.89 -16.13
CA GLN A 78 -10.20 -12.77 -16.96
C GLN A 78 -8.85 -12.11 -17.26
N PHE A 79 -7.84 -12.96 -17.51
CA PHE A 79 -6.57 -12.52 -18.08
C PHE A 79 -6.67 -12.50 -19.60
N GLU A 80 -6.15 -11.47 -20.26
CA GLU A 80 -6.27 -11.25 -21.70
C GLU A 80 -5.00 -11.57 -22.48
N LEU A 81 -3.83 -11.43 -21.83
CA LEU A 81 -2.57 -11.59 -22.55
C LEU A 81 -2.26 -13.07 -22.74
N ALA A 82 -1.87 -13.44 -23.94
CA ALA A 82 -1.46 -14.82 -24.26
C ALA A 82 -0.29 -15.31 -23.35
N THR A 83 0.48 -14.39 -22.78
CA THR A 83 1.61 -14.66 -21.90
C THR A 83 1.22 -14.79 -20.42
N ASP A 84 0.00 -14.38 -20.01
CA ASP A 84 -0.40 -14.30 -18.61
C ASP A 84 -0.24 -15.64 -17.90
N LYS A 85 -0.71 -16.73 -18.48
CA LYS A 85 -0.60 -18.06 -17.88
C LYS A 85 0.84 -18.41 -17.52
N ALA A 86 1.77 -18.26 -18.47
CA ALA A 86 3.18 -18.60 -18.23
C ALA A 86 3.85 -17.68 -17.21
N LYS A 87 3.52 -16.39 -17.23
CA LYS A 87 4.03 -15.40 -16.26
C LYS A 87 3.49 -15.68 -14.87
N ILE A 88 2.21 -15.96 -14.72
CA ILE A 88 1.59 -16.32 -13.43
C ILE A 88 2.23 -17.61 -12.88
N GLU A 89 2.36 -18.65 -13.69
CA GLU A 89 3.03 -19.91 -13.28
C GLU A 89 4.45 -19.65 -12.77
N SER A 90 5.19 -18.74 -13.41
CA SER A 90 6.55 -18.38 -13.00
C SER A 90 6.57 -17.62 -11.66
N ILE A 91 5.61 -16.71 -11.43
CA ILE A 91 5.48 -16.00 -10.15
C ILE A 91 5.05 -16.97 -9.04
N MET A 92 4.11 -17.86 -9.31
CA MET A 92 3.69 -18.89 -8.34
C MET A 92 4.84 -19.82 -7.96
N ALA A 93 5.78 -20.07 -8.88
CA ALA A 93 6.97 -20.87 -8.60
C ALA A 93 7.93 -20.20 -7.59
N LEU A 94 7.86 -18.90 -7.37
CA LEU A 94 8.63 -18.17 -6.35
C LEU A 94 8.34 -18.68 -4.93
N LYS A 95 7.17 -19.25 -4.69
CA LYS A 95 6.83 -19.92 -3.42
C LYS A 95 7.74 -21.09 -3.08
N LYS A 96 8.47 -21.66 -4.05
CA LYS A 96 9.51 -22.67 -3.78
C LYS A 96 10.72 -22.06 -3.07
N GLN A 97 11.01 -20.77 -3.29
CA GLN A 97 12.10 -20.05 -2.64
C GLN A 97 11.62 -19.45 -1.31
N ASN A 98 10.40 -18.91 -1.28
CA ASN A 98 9.77 -18.34 -0.09
C ASN A 98 8.35 -18.94 0.08
N PRO A 99 8.20 -20.00 0.90
CA PRO A 99 6.90 -20.64 1.12
C PRO A 99 5.84 -19.72 1.77
N ASP A 100 6.26 -18.67 2.47
CA ASP A 100 5.36 -17.72 3.13
C ASP A 100 4.88 -16.60 2.20
N LEU A 101 5.47 -16.50 0.99
CA LEU A 101 5.10 -15.50 -0.02
C LEU A 101 3.61 -15.61 -0.37
N LYS A 102 2.91 -14.49 -0.29
CA LYS A 102 1.52 -14.37 -0.77
C LYS A 102 1.53 -13.83 -2.20
N VAL A 103 0.80 -14.49 -3.06
CA VAL A 103 0.64 -14.05 -4.46
C VAL A 103 -0.82 -13.71 -4.70
N LEU A 104 -1.08 -12.45 -5.00
CA LEU A 104 -2.39 -11.92 -5.37
C LEU A 104 -2.38 -11.57 -6.85
N TYR A 105 -3.55 -11.40 -7.43
CA TYR A 105 -3.69 -10.71 -8.69
C TYR A 105 -4.55 -9.46 -8.53
N SER A 106 -4.20 -8.42 -9.28
CA SER A 106 -4.88 -7.13 -9.28
C SER A 106 -5.85 -7.06 -10.46
N ILE A 107 -7.03 -6.49 -10.24
CA ILE A 107 -8.06 -6.32 -11.27
C ILE A 107 -8.23 -4.82 -11.52
N GLY A 108 -8.13 -4.40 -12.77
CA GLY A 108 -8.32 -3.02 -13.18
C GLY A 108 -7.03 -2.29 -13.56
N GLY A 109 -6.61 -1.34 -12.72
CA GLY A 109 -5.56 -0.38 -13.05
C GLY A 109 -6.06 0.73 -13.95
N TRP A 110 -5.18 1.68 -14.32
CA TRP A 110 -5.55 2.88 -15.06
C TRP A 110 -6.36 2.61 -16.34
N VAL A 111 -5.93 1.61 -17.14
CA VAL A 111 -6.54 1.33 -18.45
C VAL A 111 -7.80 0.46 -18.35
N TRP A 112 -7.87 -0.46 -17.38
CA TRP A 112 -8.93 -1.48 -17.30
C TRP A 112 -9.93 -1.25 -16.17
N SER A 113 -10.11 0.02 -15.74
CA SER A 113 -11.12 0.41 -14.75
C SER A 113 -12.47 0.80 -15.35
N ASP A 114 -12.62 0.78 -16.67
CA ASP A 114 -13.78 1.27 -17.43
C ASP A 114 -15.10 0.56 -17.06
N GLN A 115 -15.06 -0.72 -16.68
CA GLN A 115 -16.24 -1.52 -16.36
C GLN A 115 -16.65 -1.49 -14.88
N PHE A 116 -15.81 -1.02 -13.96
CA PHE A 116 -16.12 -1.10 -12.53
C PHE A 116 -17.43 -0.44 -12.13
N SER A 117 -17.68 0.78 -12.59
CA SER A 117 -18.94 1.48 -12.26
C SER A 117 -20.17 0.73 -12.76
N ASN A 118 -20.06 0.04 -13.91
CA ASN A 118 -21.16 -0.76 -14.47
C ASN A 118 -21.40 -2.03 -13.63
N ILE A 119 -20.34 -2.78 -13.28
CA ILE A 119 -20.50 -4.02 -12.51
C ILE A 119 -20.84 -3.74 -11.05
N ALA A 120 -20.42 -2.62 -10.49
CA ALA A 120 -20.70 -2.25 -9.11
C ALA A 120 -22.16 -1.79 -8.90
N ALA A 121 -22.85 -1.31 -9.95
CA ALA A 121 -24.17 -0.68 -9.85
C ALA A 121 -25.26 -1.61 -9.35
N TYR A 122 -25.27 -2.90 -9.72
CA TYR A 122 -26.35 -3.83 -9.43
C TYR A 122 -25.86 -5.04 -8.64
N ALA A 123 -26.72 -5.60 -7.78
CA ALA A 123 -26.39 -6.75 -6.93
C ALA A 123 -26.01 -7.98 -7.77
N GLU A 124 -26.73 -8.25 -8.85
CA GLU A 124 -26.49 -9.38 -9.75
C GLU A 124 -25.12 -9.26 -10.46
N SER A 125 -24.76 -8.06 -10.93
CA SER A 125 -23.47 -7.82 -11.59
C SER A 125 -22.31 -7.92 -10.60
N ARG A 126 -22.47 -7.43 -9.36
CA ARG A 126 -21.47 -7.61 -8.29
C ARG A 126 -21.27 -9.09 -7.96
N GLU A 127 -22.35 -9.86 -7.84
CA GLU A 127 -22.28 -11.30 -7.56
C GLU A 127 -21.58 -12.06 -8.70
N LYS A 128 -21.95 -11.77 -9.97
CA LYS A 128 -21.32 -12.36 -11.16
C LYS A 128 -19.82 -12.08 -11.19
N PHE A 129 -19.44 -10.82 -11.01
CA PHE A 129 -18.05 -10.39 -10.94
C PHE A 129 -17.29 -11.11 -9.83
N ALA A 130 -17.81 -11.08 -8.60
CA ALA A 130 -17.14 -11.67 -7.44
C ALA A 130 -16.96 -13.20 -7.59
N LYS A 131 -17.95 -13.91 -8.10
CA LYS A 131 -17.86 -15.35 -8.39
C LYS A 131 -16.79 -15.64 -9.45
N SER A 132 -16.74 -14.83 -10.52
CA SER A 132 -15.74 -15.01 -11.57
C SER A 132 -14.32 -14.72 -11.06
N ALA A 133 -14.16 -13.69 -10.23
CA ALA A 133 -12.89 -13.37 -9.59
C ALA A 133 -12.41 -14.51 -8.68
N VAL A 134 -13.28 -15.03 -7.82
CA VAL A 134 -12.93 -16.15 -6.94
C VAL A 134 -12.65 -17.44 -7.73
N LYS A 135 -13.38 -17.69 -8.82
CA LYS A 135 -13.08 -18.81 -9.71
C LYS A 135 -11.67 -18.69 -10.31
N LEU A 136 -11.27 -17.51 -10.77
CA LEU A 136 -9.94 -17.25 -11.33
C LEU A 136 -8.84 -17.45 -10.26
N LEU A 137 -9.06 -16.92 -9.04
CA LEU A 137 -8.19 -17.15 -7.88
C LEU A 137 -7.93 -18.64 -7.65
N LYS A 138 -8.97 -19.48 -7.66
CA LYS A 138 -8.86 -20.92 -7.44
C LYS A 138 -8.14 -21.63 -8.57
N VAL A 139 -8.40 -21.25 -9.83
CA VAL A 139 -7.76 -21.88 -11.01
C VAL A 139 -6.26 -21.73 -10.98
N TYR A 140 -5.76 -20.55 -10.61
CA TYR A 140 -4.32 -20.27 -10.57
C TYR A 140 -3.69 -20.47 -9.19
N GLY A 141 -4.48 -20.69 -8.13
CA GLY A 141 -3.99 -20.93 -6.77
C GLY A 141 -3.50 -19.67 -6.06
N PHE A 142 -4.01 -18.49 -6.41
CA PHE A 142 -3.68 -17.23 -5.74
C PHE A 142 -4.07 -17.22 -4.26
N ASP A 143 -3.42 -16.36 -3.48
CA ASP A 143 -3.70 -16.16 -2.06
C ASP A 143 -4.71 -15.04 -1.80
N GLY A 144 -5.07 -14.27 -2.82
CA GLY A 144 -6.01 -13.16 -2.68
C GLY A 144 -6.26 -12.41 -3.97
N ILE A 145 -7.11 -11.39 -3.83
CA ILE A 145 -7.54 -10.48 -4.91
C ILE A 145 -7.22 -9.05 -4.46
N ASP A 146 -6.66 -8.27 -5.35
CA ASP A 146 -6.46 -6.84 -5.21
C ASP A 146 -7.38 -6.11 -6.19
N ILE A 147 -8.09 -5.07 -5.75
CA ILE A 147 -8.97 -4.26 -6.59
C ILE A 147 -8.31 -2.91 -6.83
N ASP A 148 -8.01 -2.63 -8.08
CA ASP A 148 -7.41 -1.39 -8.52
C ASP A 148 -8.41 -0.63 -9.41
N TRP A 149 -9.42 -0.03 -8.77
CA TRP A 149 -10.41 0.80 -9.46
C TRP A 149 -9.97 2.27 -9.46
N GLU A 150 -9.57 2.78 -10.62
CA GLU A 150 -9.07 4.13 -10.81
C GLU A 150 -10.06 5.00 -11.62
N PHE A 151 -11.00 5.72 -10.98
CA PHE A 151 -11.29 5.74 -9.55
C PHE A 151 -12.81 5.73 -9.33
N PRO A 152 -13.34 5.22 -8.19
CA PRO A 152 -14.76 5.27 -7.89
C PRO A 152 -15.30 6.70 -7.94
N GLY A 153 -16.41 6.92 -8.64
CA GLY A 153 -17.12 8.20 -8.70
C GLY A 153 -16.39 9.37 -9.37
N GLN A 154 -15.23 9.12 -9.98
CA GLN A 154 -14.38 10.14 -10.59
C GLN A 154 -14.20 9.88 -12.08
N ARG A 155 -14.06 10.97 -12.82
CA ARG A 155 -13.67 10.90 -14.23
C ARG A 155 -12.16 10.61 -14.32
N ALA A 156 -11.82 9.46 -14.94
CA ALA A 156 -10.47 9.09 -15.29
C ALA A 156 -10.51 8.38 -16.65
N GLU A 157 -9.55 8.60 -17.54
CA GLU A 157 -9.57 8.11 -18.92
C GLU A 157 -11.00 8.16 -19.56
N ASP A 158 -11.45 7.08 -20.18
CA ASP A 158 -12.80 6.93 -20.73
C ASP A 158 -13.73 6.14 -19.78
N ASN A 159 -13.40 6.07 -18.49
CA ASN A 159 -14.12 5.26 -17.51
C ASN A 159 -15.51 5.78 -17.24
N ALA A 160 -16.50 4.90 -17.20
CA ALA A 160 -17.83 5.20 -16.67
C ALA A 160 -17.70 5.51 -15.16
N PHE A 161 -18.38 6.55 -14.71
CA PHE A 161 -18.43 6.91 -13.28
C PHE A 161 -19.83 7.39 -12.90
N ARG A 162 -20.20 7.19 -11.64
CA ARG A 162 -21.50 7.57 -11.08
C ARG A 162 -21.32 8.12 -9.67
N PRO A 163 -22.12 9.09 -9.21
CA PRO A 163 -22.11 9.51 -7.81
C PRO A 163 -22.37 8.35 -6.83
N SER A 164 -23.13 7.34 -7.24
CA SER A 164 -23.42 6.14 -6.45
C SER A 164 -22.23 5.17 -6.33
N ASP A 165 -21.14 5.39 -7.05
CA ASP A 165 -19.96 4.52 -6.97
C ASP A 165 -19.34 4.51 -5.57
N LYS A 166 -19.50 5.60 -4.81
CA LYS A 166 -19.12 5.68 -3.39
C LYS A 166 -19.73 4.55 -2.55
N GLU A 167 -21.04 4.32 -2.69
CA GLU A 167 -21.72 3.23 -2.01
C GLU A 167 -21.49 1.89 -2.70
N ASN A 168 -21.55 1.88 -4.02
CA ASN A 168 -21.45 0.68 -4.83
C ASN A 168 -20.08 0.00 -4.68
N PHE A 169 -19.00 0.76 -4.50
CA PHE A 169 -17.68 0.21 -4.25
C PHE A 169 -17.64 -0.56 -2.92
N THR A 170 -18.22 0.01 -1.86
CA THR A 170 -18.34 -0.69 -0.57
C THR A 170 -19.15 -1.98 -0.69
N LEU A 171 -20.26 -1.96 -1.45
CA LEU A 171 -21.07 -3.13 -1.70
C LEU A 171 -20.34 -4.20 -2.54
N LEU A 172 -19.53 -3.78 -3.52
CA LEU A 172 -18.69 -4.67 -4.31
C LEU A 172 -17.65 -5.39 -3.44
N LEU A 173 -16.95 -4.65 -2.58
CA LEU A 173 -16.00 -5.22 -1.63
C LEU A 173 -16.66 -6.19 -0.65
N GLY A 174 -17.87 -5.85 -0.17
CA GLY A 174 -18.68 -6.75 0.67
C GLY A 174 -19.04 -8.05 -0.04
N GLU A 175 -19.43 -8.01 -1.31
CA GLU A 175 -19.76 -9.22 -2.07
C GLU A 175 -18.50 -10.06 -2.36
N LEU A 176 -17.38 -9.43 -2.71
CA LEU A 176 -16.09 -10.13 -2.88
C LEU A 176 -15.68 -10.85 -1.59
N ARG A 177 -15.71 -10.17 -0.44
CA ARG A 177 -15.39 -10.77 0.86
C ARG A 177 -16.29 -11.96 1.16
N LYS A 178 -17.59 -11.81 0.93
CA LYS A 178 -18.57 -12.91 1.11
C LYS A 178 -18.22 -14.13 0.27
N GLN A 179 -17.87 -13.95 -1.01
CA GLN A 179 -17.51 -15.07 -1.90
C GLN A 179 -16.16 -15.71 -1.46
N LEU A 180 -15.17 -14.91 -1.03
CA LEU A 180 -13.92 -15.42 -0.47
C LEU A 180 -14.14 -16.20 0.83
N GLU A 181 -15.05 -15.78 1.70
CA GLU A 181 -15.39 -16.50 2.94
C GLU A 181 -16.11 -17.84 2.68
N ILE A 182 -16.86 -17.95 1.58
CA ILE A 182 -17.44 -19.24 1.15
C ILE A 182 -16.29 -20.22 0.85
N GLU A 183 -15.27 -19.81 0.09
CA GLU A 183 -14.12 -20.65 -0.21
C GLU A 183 -13.26 -20.95 1.03
N THR A 184 -13.10 -19.98 1.94
CA THR A 184 -12.42 -20.18 3.22
C THR A 184 -13.05 -21.31 4.03
N LYS A 185 -14.37 -21.45 4.01
CA LYS A 185 -15.09 -22.56 4.69
C LYS A 185 -14.85 -23.92 4.03
N VAL A 186 -14.50 -23.95 2.75
CA VAL A 186 -14.25 -25.17 1.99
C VAL A 186 -12.85 -25.74 2.29
N ASP A 187 -11.83 -24.85 2.33
CA ASP A 187 -10.43 -25.29 2.40
C ASP A 187 -9.67 -24.78 3.64
N ASN A 188 -10.36 -24.08 4.54
CA ASN A 188 -9.81 -23.52 5.77
C ASN A 188 -8.63 -22.57 5.53
N LYS A 189 -8.61 -21.87 4.38
CA LYS A 189 -7.58 -20.89 3.99
C LYS A 189 -8.17 -19.50 3.98
N HIS A 190 -7.56 -18.54 4.71
CA HIS A 190 -7.92 -17.14 4.58
C HIS A 190 -7.40 -16.56 3.26
N TYR A 191 -8.31 -16.02 2.46
CA TYR A 191 -7.97 -15.34 1.21
C TYR A 191 -7.96 -13.83 1.41
N LEU A 192 -6.88 -13.21 0.96
CA LEU A 192 -6.70 -11.77 1.10
C LEU A 192 -7.60 -11.01 0.12
N LEU A 193 -8.16 -9.89 0.59
CA LEU A 193 -8.84 -8.89 -0.23
C LEU A 193 -8.21 -7.54 0.06
N THR A 194 -7.65 -6.92 -0.96
CA THR A 194 -6.96 -5.64 -0.86
C THR A 194 -7.45 -4.68 -1.94
N ILE A 195 -7.09 -3.42 -1.82
CA ILE A 195 -7.32 -2.41 -2.85
C ILE A 195 -6.06 -1.59 -3.07
N ALA A 196 -5.85 -1.10 -4.31
CA ALA A 196 -5.05 0.09 -4.55
C ALA A 196 -5.96 1.32 -4.45
N ALA A 197 -5.53 2.32 -3.72
CA ALA A 197 -6.34 3.50 -3.39
C ALA A 197 -5.63 4.79 -3.80
N GLY A 198 -6.35 5.70 -4.46
CA GLY A 198 -5.86 7.06 -4.71
C GLY A 198 -5.55 7.78 -3.41
N ALA A 199 -4.46 8.54 -3.38
CA ALA A 199 -3.92 9.14 -2.16
C ALA A 199 -4.37 10.59 -1.92
N ASP A 200 -5.42 11.04 -2.58
CA ASP A 200 -5.88 12.42 -2.55
C ASP A 200 -7.24 12.61 -1.84
N GLN A 201 -7.66 13.86 -1.73
CA GLN A 201 -8.94 14.21 -1.10
C GLN A 201 -10.13 13.75 -1.96
N GLU A 202 -9.98 13.75 -3.29
CA GLU A 202 -11.06 13.34 -4.20
C GLU A 202 -11.38 11.86 -4.05
N TYR A 203 -10.36 11.00 -3.91
CA TYR A 203 -10.59 9.59 -3.61
C TYR A 203 -11.37 9.40 -2.30
N ILE A 204 -11.02 10.14 -1.26
CA ILE A 204 -11.72 10.10 0.04
C ILE A 204 -13.17 10.59 -0.09
N ASN A 205 -13.40 11.65 -0.85
CA ASN A 205 -14.75 12.17 -1.08
C ASN A 205 -15.68 11.15 -1.77
N HIS A 206 -15.10 10.32 -2.63
CA HIS A 206 -15.81 9.35 -3.47
C HIS A 206 -15.74 7.90 -2.96
N THR A 207 -15.21 7.67 -1.76
CA THR A 207 -15.19 6.34 -1.12
C THR A 207 -15.69 6.41 0.33
N ASP A 208 -16.35 5.37 0.82
CA ASP A 208 -16.70 5.23 2.24
C ASP A 208 -15.65 4.37 2.94
N LEU A 209 -14.47 4.95 3.16
CA LEU A 209 -13.32 4.25 3.74
C LEU A 209 -13.63 3.63 5.09
N LYS A 210 -14.47 4.28 5.90
CA LYS A 210 -14.89 3.79 7.22
C LYS A 210 -15.63 2.46 7.15
N LYS A 211 -16.39 2.21 6.07
CA LYS A 211 -17.06 0.93 5.84
C LYS A 211 -16.20 0.00 5.01
N ALA A 212 -15.58 0.50 3.94
CA ALA A 212 -14.80 -0.30 3.00
C ALA A 212 -13.66 -1.07 3.67
N HIS A 213 -12.89 -0.41 4.58
CA HIS A 213 -11.76 -1.05 5.25
C HIS A 213 -12.14 -2.29 6.08
N GLN A 214 -13.42 -2.46 6.44
CA GLN A 214 -13.89 -3.61 7.24
C GLN A 214 -13.86 -4.91 6.44
N TYR A 215 -13.99 -4.82 5.11
CA TYR A 215 -13.93 -5.97 4.20
C TYR A 215 -12.50 -6.31 3.77
N LEU A 216 -11.55 -5.39 3.98
CA LEU A 216 -10.19 -5.45 3.48
C LEU A 216 -9.19 -5.97 4.52
N ASP A 217 -8.19 -6.71 4.06
CA ASP A 217 -7.03 -7.06 4.86
C ASP A 217 -6.08 -5.86 4.99
N PHE A 218 -5.82 -5.16 3.88
CA PHE A 218 -5.04 -3.93 3.85
C PHE A 218 -5.36 -3.08 2.60
N ILE A 219 -4.86 -1.85 2.58
CA ILE A 219 -5.06 -0.84 1.54
C ILE A 219 -3.69 -0.40 1.04
N ASN A 220 -3.40 -0.62 -0.23
CA ASN A 220 -2.22 -0.14 -0.94
C ASN A 220 -2.47 1.32 -1.34
N LEU A 221 -1.93 2.27 -0.58
CA LEU A 221 -2.15 3.69 -0.82
C LEU A 221 -1.16 4.18 -1.87
N MET A 222 -1.63 4.57 -3.05
CA MET A 222 -0.82 5.05 -4.18
C MET A 222 -0.25 6.45 -3.93
N CYS A 223 0.72 6.54 -3.02
CA CYS A 223 1.37 7.78 -2.60
C CYS A 223 2.42 8.27 -3.62
N TYR A 224 2.01 8.34 -4.87
CA TYR A 224 2.82 8.82 -6.00
C TYR A 224 1.92 9.49 -7.03
N ASP A 225 2.54 10.02 -8.10
CA ASP A 225 1.85 10.78 -9.14
C ASP A 225 1.11 12.03 -8.63
N PHE A 226 1.58 12.61 -7.54
CA PHE A 226 1.06 13.89 -7.04
C PHE A 226 1.23 15.01 -8.08
N TYR A 227 2.30 14.94 -8.87
CA TYR A 227 2.49 15.61 -10.15
C TYR A 227 2.73 14.56 -11.22
N ASN A 228 1.94 14.57 -12.29
CA ASN A 228 1.91 13.51 -13.31
C ASN A 228 1.81 14.04 -14.74
N GLY A 229 1.51 13.18 -15.70
CA GLY A 229 1.41 13.52 -17.13
C GLY A 229 0.34 14.55 -17.50
N TRP A 230 -0.65 14.78 -16.64
CA TRP A 230 -1.71 15.78 -16.87
C TRP A 230 -1.31 17.19 -16.43
N PHE A 231 -0.25 17.32 -15.65
CA PHE A 231 0.24 18.60 -15.17
C PHE A 231 1.28 19.19 -16.13
N TYR A 232 0.97 20.35 -16.73
CA TYR A 232 1.92 21.19 -17.46
C TYR A 232 2.80 22.00 -16.51
N GLN A 233 3.07 21.43 -15.37
CA GLN A 233 3.87 22.00 -14.30
C GLN A 233 4.66 20.89 -13.61
N THR A 234 5.92 21.18 -13.34
CA THR A 234 6.80 20.30 -12.57
C THR A 234 6.46 20.31 -11.11
N GLY A 235 6.80 19.23 -10.41
CA GLY A 235 6.68 19.12 -8.97
C GLY A 235 7.19 17.77 -8.48
N HIS A 236 7.23 17.59 -7.17
CA HIS A 236 7.54 16.29 -6.60
C HIS A 236 6.37 15.34 -6.78
N HIS A 237 6.60 14.18 -7.38
CA HIS A 237 5.52 13.23 -7.62
C HIS A 237 5.28 12.26 -6.44
N ALA A 238 6.19 12.21 -5.46
CA ALA A 238 6.08 11.28 -4.32
C ALA A 238 6.79 11.79 -3.05
N ASN A 239 6.71 13.09 -2.79
CA ASN A 239 7.35 13.73 -1.63
C ASN A 239 6.77 13.26 -0.29
N LEU A 240 7.65 13.09 0.70
CA LEU A 240 7.25 12.61 2.02
C LEU A 240 6.45 13.67 2.80
N TYR A 241 6.84 14.93 2.74
CA TYR A 241 6.20 16.06 3.41
C TYR A 241 5.85 17.18 2.43
N PRO A 242 4.97 18.12 2.82
CA PRO A 242 4.71 19.29 2.01
C PRO A 242 5.98 20.11 1.75
N SER A 243 6.20 20.50 0.50
CA SER A 243 7.28 21.40 0.13
C SER A 243 6.95 22.85 0.50
N LYS A 244 7.93 23.60 1.02
CA LYS A 244 7.79 25.05 1.23
C LYS A 244 7.76 25.84 -0.07
N GLU A 245 8.24 25.25 -1.16
CA GLU A 245 8.25 25.85 -2.51
C GLU A 245 6.91 25.64 -3.24
N GLU A 246 6.07 24.72 -2.75
CA GLU A 246 4.78 24.38 -3.34
C GLU A 246 3.77 25.53 -3.14
N LYS A 247 3.13 25.96 -4.24
CA LYS A 247 2.16 27.06 -4.25
C LYS A 247 0.83 26.71 -4.89
N PHE A 248 0.67 25.50 -5.39
CA PHE A 248 -0.46 25.09 -6.24
C PHE A 248 -1.39 24.10 -5.56
N GLY A 249 -1.16 23.80 -4.26
CA GLY A 249 -1.98 22.86 -3.51
C GLY A 249 -1.65 21.41 -3.78
N GLY A 250 -0.38 21.10 -4.06
CA GLY A 250 0.12 19.74 -4.21
C GLY A 250 -0.09 18.90 -2.95
N ASN A 251 -0.02 17.58 -3.11
CA ASN A 251 -0.19 16.62 -2.04
C ASN A 251 1.17 16.14 -1.49
N SER A 252 1.14 15.41 -0.39
CA SER A 252 2.29 14.73 0.19
C SER A 252 1.89 13.40 0.83
N ILE A 253 2.83 12.50 0.98
CA ILE A 253 2.63 11.21 1.63
C ILE A 253 2.07 11.39 3.05
N SER A 254 2.66 12.31 3.83
CA SER A 254 2.25 12.54 5.21
C SER A 254 0.80 13.02 5.32
N GLU A 255 0.37 13.92 4.44
CA GLU A 255 -1.01 14.43 4.41
C GLU A 255 -1.99 13.35 3.95
N SER A 256 -1.63 12.56 2.94
CA SER A 256 -2.44 11.44 2.46
C SER A 256 -2.68 10.42 3.56
N VAL A 257 -1.62 9.98 4.24
CA VAL A 257 -1.72 9.03 5.36
C VAL A 257 -2.59 9.60 6.48
N ASP A 258 -2.38 10.86 6.88
CA ASP A 258 -3.14 11.48 7.97
C ASP A 258 -4.64 11.62 7.61
N LYS A 259 -4.97 11.89 6.35
CA LYS A 259 -6.37 11.90 5.85
C LYS A 259 -7.02 10.52 5.99
N PHE A 260 -6.36 9.44 5.55
CA PHE A 260 -6.90 8.08 5.66
C PHE A 260 -7.08 7.63 7.12
N LEU A 261 -6.12 7.95 8.00
CA LEU A 261 -6.24 7.69 9.44
C LEU A 261 -7.43 8.45 10.06
N LYS A 262 -7.67 9.69 9.62
CA LYS A 262 -8.81 10.51 10.08
C LYS A 262 -10.15 9.91 9.66
N GLU A 263 -10.23 9.27 8.50
CA GLU A 263 -11.41 8.53 8.04
C GLU A 263 -11.64 7.22 8.81
N GLY A 264 -10.78 6.88 9.75
CA GLY A 264 -10.93 5.72 10.64
C GLY A 264 -10.31 4.43 10.11
N VAL A 265 -9.48 4.48 9.07
CA VAL A 265 -8.72 3.32 8.60
C VAL A 265 -7.63 3.01 9.63
N PRO A 266 -7.54 1.77 10.15
CA PRO A 266 -6.47 1.38 11.08
C PRO A 266 -5.08 1.51 10.43
N ALA A 267 -4.11 2.07 11.15
CA ALA A 267 -2.77 2.32 10.62
C ALA A 267 -2.10 1.06 10.07
N ASN A 268 -2.23 -0.08 10.74
CA ASN A 268 -1.66 -1.35 10.32
C ASN A 268 -2.31 -1.95 9.05
N LYS A 269 -3.45 -1.42 8.61
CA LYS A 269 -4.06 -1.73 7.32
C LYS A 269 -3.59 -0.82 6.17
N LEU A 270 -2.91 0.28 6.46
CA LEU A 270 -2.36 1.16 5.42
C LEU A 270 -0.97 0.69 4.99
N ILE A 271 -0.80 0.47 3.69
CA ILE A 271 0.47 0.12 3.05
C ILE A 271 0.89 1.32 2.21
N LEU A 272 2.07 1.87 2.48
CA LEU A 272 2.55 3.07 1.79
C LEU A 272 3.09 2.72 0.41
N GLY A 273 2.54 3.34 -0.63
CA GLY A 273 2.99 3.20 -2.01
C GLY A 273 4.25 4.01 -2.32
N ILE A 274 5.17 3.38 -3.03
CA ILE A 274 6.46 3.93 -3.44
C ILE A 274 6.63 3.70 -4.93
N PRO A 275 6.94 4.74 -5.74
CA PRO A 275 7.22 4.53 -7.16
C PRO A 275 8.67 4.09 -7.36
N PHE A 276 8.89 3.07 -8.19
CA PHE A 276 10.22 2.69 -8.65
C PHE A 276 10.55 3.32 -10.01
N TYR A 277 9.90 4.47 -10.27
CA TYR A 277 10.06 5.29 -11.45
C TYR A 277 10.12 6.78 -11.08
N GLY A 278 10.54 7.59 -12.03
CA GLY A 278 10.45 9.05 -11.95
C GLY A 278 9.47 9.63 -12.95
N ARG A 279 9.16 10.90 -12.77
CA ARG A 279 8.41 11.73 -13.72
C ARG A 279 9.35 12.75 -14.35
N LYS A 280 9.42 12.74 -15.69
CA LYS A 280 10.32 13.59 -16.48
C LYS A 280 9.50 14.60 -17.26
N TRP A 281 9.80 15.88 -17.10
CA TRP A 281 9.27 16.99 -17.91
C TRP A 281 10.36 17.59 -18.77
N GLU A 282 10.01 17.99 -19.98
CA GLU A 282 10.89 18.63 -20.92
C GLU A 282 10.44 20.06 -21.21
N LYS A 283 11.35 20.90 -21.69
CA LYS A 283 11.09 22.31 -22.02
C LYS A 283 10.47 23.07 -20.84
N VAL A 284 11.07 22.87 -19.69
CA VAL A 284 10.66 23.48 -18.41
C VAL A 284 11.23 24.88 -18.31
N THR A 285 10.50 25.81 -17.73
CA THR A 285 11.00 27.16 -17.41
C THR A 285 12.18 27.05 -16.43
N ALA A 286 13.32 27.67 -16.77
CA ALA A 286 14.60 27.48 -16.05
C ALA A 286 14.69 28.11 -14.63
N THR A 287 13.69 28.85 -14.19
CA THR A 287 13.64 29.43 -12.84
C THR A 287 13.61 28.32 -11.79
N ASN A 288 14.23 28.56 -10.63
CA ASN A 288 14.25 27.65 -9.48
C ASN A 288 14.69 26.21 -9.84
N ASN A 289 15.67 26.07 -10.72
CA ASN A 289 16.13 24.77 -11.23
C ASN A 289 14.98 23.88 -11.73
N GLY A 290 13.98 24.49 -12.33
CA GLY A 290 12.81 23.81 -12.87
C GLY A 290 11.80 23.30 -11.85
N LEU A 291 12.00 23.44 -10.54
CA LEU A 291 11.06 22.97 -9.51
C LEU A 291 9.84 23.90 -9.42
N TYR A 292 8.63 23.33 -9.52
CA TYR A 292 7.32 24.02 -9.54
C TYR A 292 7.23 25.09 -10.64
N GLN A 293 7.72 24.72 -11.83
CA GLN A 293 7.74 25.61 -13.00
C GLN A 293 6.86 25.04 -14.13
N SER A 294 6.42 25.94 -15.01
CA SER A 294 5.66 25.53 -16.20
C SER A 294 6.54 24.73 -17.18
N ALA A 295 5.94 23.71 -17.77
CA ALA A 295 6.48 22.91 -18.85
C ALA A 295 5.58 22.98 -20.09
N LEU A 296 6.10 22.70 -21.28
CA LEU A 296 5.29 22.69 -22.51
C LEU A 296 4.40 21.45 -22.64
N THR A 297 4.80 20.34 -22.01
CA THR A 297 4.07 19.07 -22.02
C THR A 297 3.92 18.54 -20.59
N GLY A 298 2.99 17.61 -20.39
CA GLY A 298 2.97 16.81 -19.17
C GLY A 298 4.20 15.91 -19.06
N SER A 299 4.37 15.25 -17.94
CA SER A 299 5.50 14.35 -17.72
C SER A 299 5.35 13.00 -18.42
N SER A 300 6.49 12.39 -18.73
CA SER A 300 6.60 10.96 -19.04
C SER A 300 7.12 10.17 -17.84
N ILE A 301 6.87 8.86 -17.83
CA ILE A 301 7.48 7.92 -16.88
C ILE A 301 8.93 7.64 -17.35
N VAL A 302 9.84 7.53 -16.39
CA VAL A 302 11.23 7.12 -16.62
C VAL A 302 11.63 6.13 -15.50
N ALA A 303 12.15 4.95 -15.88
CA ALA A 303 12.52 3.92 -14.91
C ALA A 303 13.70 4.35 -14.02
N SER A 304 13.80 3.82 -12.82
CA SER A 304 14.90 4.19 -11.89
C SER A 304 16.27 3.87 -12.47
N TRP A 305 16.39 2.77 -13.21
CA TRP A 305 17.66 2.41 -13.87
C TRP A 305 18.02 3.35 -15.06
N GLU A 306 17.04 3.95 -15.75
CA GLU A 306 17.28 4.98 -16.77
C GLU A 306 17.76 6.28 -16.10
N ILE A 307 17.15 6.68 -14.98
CA ILE A 307 17.56 7.84 -14.20
C ILE A 307 19.02 7.69 -13.72
N ALA A 308 19.40 6.49 -13.28
CA ALA A 308 20.80 6.20 -12.92
C ALA A 308 21.77 6.35 -14.12
N ALA A 309 21.33 6.08 -15.34
CA ALA A 309 22.11 6.33 -16.55
C ALA A 309 22.19 7.83 -16.88
N GLU A 310 21.10 8.58 -16.72
CA GLU A 310 21.09 10.04 -16.89
C GLU A 310 22.04 10.75 -15.92
N LEU A 311 22.06 10.33 -14.65
CA LEU A 311 23.02 10.84 -13.65
C LEU A 311 24.49 10.62 -14.07
N LYS A 312 24.80 9.42 -14.60
CA LYS A 312 26.16 9.10 -15.09
C LYS A 312 26.57 9.92 -16.31
N SER A 313 25.63 10.46 -17.04
CA SER A 313 25.92 11.31 -18.22
C SER A 313 26.61 12.62 -17.84
N GLY A 314 26.50 13.07 -16.58
CA GLY A 314 27.02 14.34 -16.09
C GLY A 314 26.24 15.58 -16.58
N LYS A 315 25.10 15.40 -17.27
CA LYS A 315 24.27 16.49 -17.77
C LYS A 315 23.28 17.02 -16.75
N PHE A 316 22.99 16.25 -15.71
CA PHE A 316 22.03 16.59 -14.68
C PHE A 316 22.72 16.99 -13.38
N GLN A 317 22.19 18.03 -12.76
CA GLN A 317 22.46 18.37 -11.38
C GLN A 317 21.48 17.64 -10.49
N GLU A 318 21.97 16.90 -9.50
CA GLU A 318 21.14 16.32 -8.44
C GLU A 318 20.86 17.37 -7.37
N LEU A 319 19.60 17.58 -7.05
CA LEU A 319 19.08 18.56 -6.11
C LEU A 319 18.15 17.90 -5.10
N TYR A 320 17.99 18.54 -3.94
CA TYR A 320 17.21 18.01 -2.83
C TYR A 320 16.36 19.09 -2.18
N ASP A 321 15.06 18.86 -2.09
CA ASP A 321 14.15 19.67 -1.28
C ASP A 321 14.10 19.09 0.14
N ASP A 322 14.80 19.73 1.07
CA ASP A 322 14.86 19.27 2.47
C ASP A 322 13.50 19.37 3.18
N SER A 323 12.63 20.31 2.80
CA SER A 323 11.30 20.42 3.38
C SER A 323 10.40 19.28 2.95
N ALA A 324 10.42 18.90 1.68
CA ALA A 324 9.65 17.83 1.09
C ALA A 324 10.26 16.43 1.34
N LYS A 325 11.55 16.36 1.68
CA LYS A 325 12.37 15.13 1.71
C LYS A 325 12.29 14.41 0.36
N ALA A 326 12.56 15.14 -0.70
CA ALA A 326 12.46 14.66 -2.07
C ALA A 326 13.64 15.12 -2.92
N SER A 327 14.19 14.19 -3.70
CA SER A 327 15.25 14.44 -4.69
C SER A 327 14.65 14.77 -6.05
N TYR A 328 15.38 15.57 -6.83
CA TYR A 328 15.06 15.86 -8.22
C TYR A 328 16.30 16.15 -9.03
N LEU A 329 16.21 15.98 -10.35
CA LEU A 329 17.27 16.29 -11.30
C LEU A 329 16.89 17.49 -12.14
N TRP A 330 17.90 18.32 -12.38
CA TRP A 330 17.79 19.46 -13.30
C TRP A 330 18.88 19.44 -14.36
N ASN A 331 18.49 19.51 -15.61
CA ASN A 331 19.40 19.75 -16.76
C ASN A 331 19.15 21.17 -17.27
N ALA A 332 20.05 22.09 -16.95
CA ALA A 332 19.92 23.49 -17.34
C ALA A 332 20.16 23.75 -18.83
N GLN A 333 20.88 22.85 -19.54
CA GLN A 333 21.14 23.01 -20.97
C GLN A 333 19.90 22.67 -21.79
N ASP A 334 19.20 21.61 -21.44
CA ASP A 334 18.07 21.08 -22.21
C ASP A 334 16.72 21.44 -21.56
N ASN A 335 16.73 22.10 -20.39
CA ASN A 335 15.54 22.45 -19.60
C ASN A 335 14.68 21.23 -19.26
N ILE A 336 15.34 20.20 -18.68
CA ILE A 336 14.69 18.95 -18.29
C ILE A 336 14.66 18.85 -16.77
N PHE A 337 13.49 18.50 -16.24
CA PHE A 337 13.27 18.25 -14.80
C PHE A 337 12.82 16.79 -14.60
N ILE A 338 13.39 16.10 -13.57
CA ILE A 338 12.97 14.74 -13.21
C ILE A 338 12.76 14.70 -11.70
N SER A 339 11.54 14.33 -11.27
CA SER A 339 11.23 13.96 -9.89
C SER A 339 11.35 12.45 -9.74
N TYR A 340 12.08 11.96 -8.72
CA TYR A 340 12.38 10.53 -8.59
C TYR A 340 12.71 10.13 -7.15
N GLU A 341 12.85 8.83 -6.91
CA GLU A 341 13.24 8.25 -5.62
C GLU A 341 14.71 7.81 -5.62
N THR A 342 15.39 8.03 -4.51
CA THR A 342 16.72 7.49 -4.23
C THR A 342 16.67 6.55 -3.01
N PRO A 343 17.75 5.78 -2.72
CA PRO A 343 17.85 5.02 -1.48
C PRO A 343 17.62 5.85 -0.21
N LYS A 344 17.95 7.14 -0.25
CA LYS A 344 17.73 8.05 0.88
C LYS A 344 16.25 8.25 1.17
N GLU A 345 15.43 8.57 0.15
CA GLU A 345 13.98 8.73 0.30
C GLU A 345 13.32 7.42 0.71
N ILE A 346 13.72 6.29 0.13
CA ILE A 346 13.22 4.96 0.51
C ILE A 346 13.46 4.68 2.00
N ALA A 347 14.65 4.99 2.51
CA ALA A 347 14.96 4.81 3.93
C ALA A 347 14.15 5.74 4.83
N LEU A 348 13.90 7.00 4.43
CA LEU A 348 13.06 7.95 5.15
C LEU A 348 11.60 7.50 5.17
N LYS A 349 11.07 7.02 4.06
CA LYS A 349 9.71 6.47 3.95
C LYS A 349 9.55 5.22 4.82
N ALA A 350 10.53 4.31 4.84
CA ALA A 350 10.51 3.15 5.73
C ALA A 350 10.53 3.55 7.23
N ALA A 351 11.27 4.61 7.59
CA ALA A 351 11.25 5.16 8.94
C ALA A 351 9.88 5.78 9.29
N PHE A 352 9.27 6.52 8.37
CA PHE A 352 7.93 7.08 8.51
C PHE A 352 6.86 5.99 8.70
N ILE A 353 6.89 4.91 7.91
CA ILE A 353 6.01 3.74 8.06
C ILE A 353 6.06 3.21 9.50
N LYS A 354 7.27 3.00 10.02
CA LYS A 354 7.48 2.52 11.39
C LYS A 354 7.01 3.51 12.45
N GLN A 355 7.26 4.80 12.25
CA GLN A 355 6.82 5.86 13.16
C GLN A 355 5.29 5.93 13.24
N LYS A 356 4.61 5.87 12.11
CA LYS A 356 3.14 5.92 12.00
C LYS A 356 2.49 4.56 12.27
N LYS A 357 3.27 3.48 12.46
CA LYS A 357 2.82 2.09 12.65
C LYS A 357 1.95 1.60 11.49
N LEU A 358 2.32 1.97 10.26
CA LEU A 358 1.67 1.46 9.06
C LEU A 358 2.03 -0.01 8.84
N GLY A 359 1.23 -0.73 8.04
CA GLY A 359 1.40 -2.16 7.79
C GLY A 359 2.63 -2.52 6.95
N GLY A 360 3.21 -1.57 6.23
CA GLY A 360 4.38 -1.81 5.37
C GLY A 360 4.43 -0.88 4.17
N ALA A 361 5.12 -1.31 3.12
CA ALA A 361 5.22 -0.61 1.85
C ALA A 361 4.83 -1.50 0.67
N MET A 362 4.25 -0.91 -0.36
CA MET A 362 4.15 -1.49 -1.69
C MET A 362 4.92 -0.63 -2.70
N PHE A 363 5.29 -1.20 -3.83
CA PHE A 363 5.93 -0.43 -4.89
C PHE A 363 5.35 -0.76 -6.28
N TRP A 364 5.25 0.27 -7.09
CA TRP A 364 4.97 0.22 -8.51
C TRP A 364 6.24 0.51 -9.29
N GLU A 365 6.82 -0.37 -10.09
CA GLU A 365 6.62 -1.79 -10.19
C GLU A 365 7.99 -2.47 -10.37
N TYR A 366 8.02 -3.77 -10.33
CA TYR A 366 9.26 -4.55 -10.17
C TYR A 366 10.28 -4.36 -11.31
N SER A 367 9.82 -4.24 -12.59
CA SER A 367 10.71 -4.10 -13.74
C SER A 367 11.39 -2.73 -13.84
N LEU A 368 10.90 -1.75 -13.08
CA LEU A 368 11.43 -0.38 -13.10
C LEU A 368 12.66 -0.19 -12.19
N ASP A 369 13.03 -1.20 -11.36
CA ASP A 369 14.25 -1.22 -10.51
C ASP A 369 15.15 -2.40 -10.87
N ASN A 370 15.65 -2.43 -12.11
CA ASN A 370 16.43 -3.55 -12.66
C ASN A 370 17.70 -3.90 -11.88
N ASN A 371 18.31 -2.93 -11.20
CA ASN A 371 19.48 -3.12 -10.33
C ASN A 371 19.11 -3.47 -8.89
N GLN A 372 17.82 -3.50 -8.55
CA GLN A 372 17.25 -3.79 -7.23
C GLN A 372 17.79 -2.89 -6.10
N GLU A 373 18.24 -1.69 -6.39
CA GLU A 373 18.80 -0.77 -5.41
C GLU A 373 17.71 -0.25 -4.45
N LEU A 374 16.55 0.14 -5.01
CA LEU A 374 15.42 0.64 -4.24
C LEU A 374 14.80 -0.49 -3.41
N LEU A 375 14.58 -1.67 -4.00
CA LEU A 375 14.06 -2.85 -3.29
C LEU A 375 15.00 -3.29 -2.16
N ASN A 376 16.30 -3.35 -2.41
CA ASN A 376 17.29 -3.70 -1.38
C ASN A 376 17.22 -2.73 -0.19
N THR A 377 17.14 -1.44 -0.49
CA THR A 377 17.06 -0.39 0.54
C THR A 377 15.75 -0.49 1.32
N LEU A 378 14.63 -0.74 0.65
CA LEU A 378 13.33 -0.92 1.28
C LEU A 378 13.34 -2.12 2.22
N TYR A 379 13.81 -3.28 1.74
CA TYR A 379 13.91 -4.52 2.52
C TYR A 379 14.79 -4.33 3.77
N LEU A 380 15.99 -3.78 3.60
CA LEU A 380 16.91 -3.55 4.72
C LEU A 380 16.34 -2.55 5.72
N SER A 381 15.74 -1.46 5.24
CA SER A 381 15.17 -0.42 6.11
C SER A 381 13.89 -0.87 6.79
N GLY A 382 13.05 -1.65 6.13
CA GLY A 382 11.81 -2.22 6.69
C GLY A 382 12.10 -3.22 7.81
N ASN A 383 13.09 -4.10 7.63
CA ASN A 383 13.37 -5.21 8.55
C ASN A 383 14.38 -4.89 9.68
N LYS A 384 15.11 -3.77 9.60
CA LYS A 384 16.01 -3.35 10.70
C LYS A 384 15.22 -3.08 11.98
N THR A 385 15.54 -3.79 13.06
CA THR A 385 15.07 -3.47 14.40
C THR A 385 15.88 -2.30 14.96
N LYS A 386 15.31 -1.51 15.90
CA LYS A 386 16.01 -0.38 16.58
C LYS A 386 17.38 -0.74 17.19
N ALA A 387 17.67 -2.03 17.40
CA ALA A 387 18.93 -2.53 17.96
C ALA A 387 20.10 -2.55 16.96
N SER A 388 19.86 -2.46 15.65
CA SER A 388 20.91 -2.49 14.61
C SER A 388 21.34 -1.09 14.12
N LEU A 389 20.89 -0.03 14.80
CA LEU A 389 21.21 1.38 14.50
C LEU A 389 22.17 2.01 15.54
N LYS A 390 22.96 1.16 16.25
CA LYS A 390 24.05 1.62 17.14
C LYS A 390 25.41 1.39 16.50
#